data_91a21baa208eac011528c4eda71b6fd8
#
_entry.id   91a21baa208eac011528c4eda71b6fd8
#
_cell.length_a   1.000
_cell.length_b   1.000
_cell.length_c   1.000
_cell.angle_alpha   90.00
_cell.angle_beta   90.00
_cell.angle_gamma   90.00
#
_symmetry.space_group_name_H-M   'P 1'
#
loop_
_entity.id
_entity.type
_entity.pdbx_description
1 polymer ?
#
loop_
_entity_poly.entity_id
_entity_poly.type
_entity_poly.pdbx_seq_one_letter_code
_entity_poly.pdbx_strand_id
1 'polypeptide(L)'
;NVFTKTFTLKRGGYAVNVGYSVQNASEKPLEVSTFGQLKQTAALPTSRDTQTGGLSTMHTFRGAAFSTADSKYEKYKFDTILDNENLNVSTKNGWVAMLQQYFTTAWVPRNNGTNNFYTANLGNGVVAIGYKSQPVLVQPGQTDKLQSTLWVGPAIQDKMAAVAPHLDLTVDYGWLWFISQPLFKLLKFIHSFLGNWGFSIIVITFIVRGIMYPLTKAQYTSMAKMRMLQPKIQAMRERLGDDKQRQSQEMMALYKAEKVNPLGGCFPLIIQMPIFLALYYMLMGSVELRQAPFALWIH
;
A
#
# COMPACT_ATOMS: atom_id res chain seq x y z
N ASN A 1 -41.51 -17.00 7.58
CA ASN A 1 -40.19 -16.56 8.00
C ASN A 1 -40.05 -15.06 7.69
N VAL A 2 -39.47 -14.31 8.62
CA VAL A 2 -39.21 -12.86 8.44
C VAL A 2 -37.72 -12.62 8.46
N PHE A 3 -37.25 -11.94 7.41
CA PHE A 3 -35.84 -11.53 7.26
C PHE A 3 -35.80 -10.00 7.31
N THR A 4 -35.08 -9.45 8.29
CA THR A 4 -34.90 -8.02 8.42
C THR A 4 -33.45 -7.69 8.25
N LYS A 5 -33.13 -6.84 7.27
CA LYS A 5 -31.76 -6.33 7.05
C LYS A 5 -31.68 -4.90 7.55
N THR A 6 -30.72 -4.65 8.43
CA THR A 6 -30.51 -3.33 9.06
C THR A 6 -29.14 -2.79 8.72
N PHE A 7 -29.09 -1.55 8.28
CA PHE A 7 -27.85 -0.82 8.05
C PHE A 7 -27.69 0.25 9.12
N THR A 8 -26.54 0.23 9.80
CA THR A 8 -26.22 1.24 10.82
C THR A 8 -24.98 2.02 10.39
N LEU A 9 -25.17 3.32 10.20
CA LEU A 9 -24.12 4.26 9.80
C LEU A 9 -23.85 5.25 10.95
N LYS A 10 -22.59 5.58 11.15
CA LYS A 10 -22.18 6.64 12.09
C LYS A 10 -21.70 7.87 11.32
N ARG A 11 -22.13 9.03 11.73
CA ARG A 11 -21.69 10.30 11.12
C ARG A 11 -20.17 10.43 11.22
N GLY A 12 -19.52 10.74 10.10
CA GLY A 12 -18.06 10.87 9.99
C GLY A 12 -17.29 9.55 9.93
N GLY A 13 -17.99 8.41 9.90
CA GLY A 13 -17.40 7.08 9.70
C GLY A 13 -17.62 6.56 8.29
N TYR A 14 -16.79 5.60 7.91
CA TYR A 14 -16.86 4.90 6.62
C TYR A 14 -17.22 3.42 6.76
N ALA A 15 -17.45 2.97 7.98
CA ALA A 15 -17.89 1.62 8.27
C ALA A 15 -19.41 1.57 8.38
N VAL A 16 -20.03 0.64 7.68
CA VAL A 16 -21.46 0.34 7.73
C VAL A 16 -21.64 -1.00 8.41
N ASN A 17 -22.34 -1.01 9.55
CA ASN A 17 -22.70 -2.26 10.19
C ASN A 17 -23.96 -2.81 9.52
N VAL A 18 -23.88 -4.05 9.03
CA VAL A 18 -24.98 -4.74 8.36
C VAL A 18 -25.42 -5.89 9.25
N GLY A 19 -26.64 -5.77 9.76
CA GLY A 19 -27.28 -6.78 10.59
C GLY A 19 -28.41 -7.48 9.85
N TYR A 20 -28.51 -8.79 10.06
CA TYR A 20 -29.62 -9.58 9.60
C TYR A 20 -30.31 -10.19 10.82
N SER A 21 -31.63 -10.02 10.93
CA SER A 21 -32.46 -10.70 11.89
C SER A 21 -33.34 -11.72 11.15
N VAL A 22 -33.19 -12.97 11.51
CA VAL A 22 -33.92 -14.08 10.88
C VAL A 22 -34.88 -14.68 11.91
N GLN A 23 -36.17 -14.47 11.72
CA GLN A 23 -37.22 -15.06 12.55
C GLN A 23 -37.80 -16.28 11.83
N ASN A 24 -37.62 -17.45 12.44
CA ASN A 24 -38.22 -18.67 11.92
C ASN A 24 -39.65 -18.85 12.43
N ALA A 25 -40.59 -18.52 11.61
CA ALA A 25 -42.03 -18.70 11.89
C ALA A 25 -42.59 -20.05 11.37
N SER A 26 -41.71 -20.95 10.90
CA SER A 26 -42.10 -22.28 10.43
C SER A 26 -41.92 -23.33 11.55
N GLU A 27 -42.51 -24.50 11.32
CA GLU A 27 -42.41 -25.63 12.23
C GLU A 27 -41.11 -26.43 12.08
N LYS A 28 -40.30 -26.10 11.09
CA LYS A 28 -39.03 -26.78 10.79
C LYS A 28 -37.83 -25.88 11.06
N PRO A 29 -36.69 -26.43 11.49
CA PRO A 29 -35.43 -25.68 11.59
C PRO A 29 -35.07 -25.06 10.23
N LEU A 30 -34.61 -23.81 10.25
CA LEU A 30 -34.20 -23.05 9.07
C LEU A 30 -32.67 -22.88 9.10
N GLU A 31 -32.01 -23.32 8.04
CA GLU A 31 -30.60 -23.15 7.87
C GLU A 31 -30.32 -21.89 7.05
N VAL A 32 -29.52 -20.97 7.59
CA VAL A 32 -29.17 -19.69 6.97
C VAL A 32 -27.68 -19.42 7.01
N SER A 33 -27.18 -18.79 5.96
CA SER A 33 -25.80 -18.32 5.88
C SER A 33 -25.76 -16.87 5.45
N THR A 34 -24.80 -16.12 5.95
CA THR A 34 -24.48 -14.79 5.42
C THR A 34 -23.38 -14.87 4.38
N PHE A 35 -23.44 -13.99 3.42
CA PHE A 35 -22.34 -13.77 2.49
C PHE A 35 -22.19 -12.28 2.20
N GLY A 36 -20.98 -11.89 1.88
CA GLY A 36 -20.67 -10.56 1.36
C GLY A 36 -19.73 -10.70 0.16
N GLN A 37 -20.05 -10.00 -0.91
CA GLN A 37 -19.29 -10.05 -2.15
C GLN A 37 -18.97 -8.65 -2.64
N LEU A 38 -17.73 -8.44 -3.06
CA LEU A 38 -17.26 -7.22 -3.72
C LEU A 38 -16.98 -7.55 -5.17
N LYS A 39 -17.45 -6.70 -6.08
CA LYS A 39 -17.29 -6.85 -7.53
C LYS A 39 -16.58 -5.66 -8.11
N GLN A 40 -15.70 -5.89 -9.07
CA GLN A 40 -15.01 -4.84 -9.79
C GLN A 40 -14.67 -5.29 -11.21
N THR A 41 -14.66 -4.35 -12.17
CA THR A 41 -14.11 -4.58 -13.49
C THR A 41 -12.57 -4.64 -13.38
N ALA A 42 -11.97 -5.65 -14.00
CA ALA A 42 -10.51 -5.79 -14.01
C ALA A 42 -9.82 -4.70 -14.84
N ALA A 43 -10.43 -4.32 -15.97
CA ALA A 43 -9.90 -3.27 -16.83
C ALA A 43 -9.94 -1.89 -16.14
N LEU A 44 -8.88 -1.12 -16.37
CA LEU A 44 -8.83 0.28 -15.97
C LEU A 44 -9.79 1.13 -16.82
N PRO A 45 -10.41 2.18 -16.25
CA PRO A 45 -11.14 3.16 -17.06
C PRO A 45 -10.24 3.80 -18.11
N THR A 46 -10.73 3.92 -19.33
CA THR A 46 -9.98 4.45 -20.50
C THR A 46 -9.39 5.84 -20.28
N SER A 47 -9.98 6.65 -19.42
CA SER A 47 -9.45 7.98 -19.06
C SER A 47 -8.12 7.96 -18.29
N ARG A 48 -7.71 6.81 -17.76
CA ARG A 48 -6.43 6.63 -17.06
C ARG A 48 -5.33 6.05 -17.94
N ASP A 49 -5.67 5.36 -19.01
CA ASP A 49 -4.68 4.76 -19.93
C ASP A 49 -3.91 5.82 -20.72
N THR A 50 -4.48 7.01 -20.92
CA THR A 50 -3.87 8.11 -21.68
C THR A 50 -2.90 8.98 -20.87
N GLN A 51 -2.92 8.90 -19.55
CA GLN A 51 -2.01 9.67 -18.67
C GLN A 51 -0.73 8.93 -18.27
N THR A 52 -0.56 7.69 -18.70
CA THR A 52 0.55 6.85 -18.28
C THR A 52 1.70 6.84 -19.28
N GLY A 53 2.18 8.02 -19.66
CA GLY A 53 3.44 8.17 -20.40
C GLY A 53 4.66 7.97 -19.49
N GLY A 54 5.37 6.89 -19.68
CA GLY A 54 6.81 6.74 -19.46
C GLY A 54 7.38 6.59 -18.05
N LEU A 55 6.89 7.25 -17.01
CA LEU A 55 7.40 7.11 -15.62
C LEU A 55 6.41 6.44 -14.67
N SER A 56 5.29 6.04 -15.17
CA SER A 56 4.11 5.60 -14.45
C SER A 56 4.07 4.09 -14.15
N THR A 57 5.18 3.40 -14.25
CA THR A 57 5.29 1.97 -13.88
C THR A 57 5.27 1.69 -12.37
N MET A 58 5.28 2.74 -11.55
CA MET A 58 5.17 2.64 -10.10
C MET A 58 3.72 2.83 -9.65
N HIS A 59 2.84 1.93 -10.07
CA HIS A 59 1.45 1.97 -9.65
C HIS A 59 1.27 1.44 -8.23
N THR A 60 0.40 2.10 -7.48
CA THR A 60 -0.17 1.49 -6.27
C THR A 60 -0.97 0.25 -6.65
N PHE A 61 -0.92 -0.77 -5.80
CA PHE A 61 -1.63 -2.01 -6.07
C PHE A 61 -3.14 -1.78 -6.22
N ARG A 62 -3.70 -2.28 -7.31
CA ARG A 62 -5.13 -2.35 -7.56
C ARG A 62 -5.51 -3.82 -7.74
N GLY A 63 -6.33 -4.35 -6.87
CA GLY A 63 -6.68 -5.76 -6.87
C GLY A 63 -7.49 -6.16 -5.67
N ALA A 64 -7.69 -7.46 -5.51
CA ALA A 64 -8.28 -8.02 -4.31
C ALA A 64 -7.22 -8.25 -3.23
N ALA A 65 -7.64 -8.28 -1.99
CA ALA A 65 -6.81 -8.62 -0.86
C ALA A 65 -7.65 -9.29 0.23
N PHE A 66 -7.00 -10.02 1.10
CA PHE A 66 -7.67 -10.68 2.21
C PHE A 66 -6.73 -10.85 3.41
N SER A 67 -7.30 -11.05 4.57
CA SER A 67 -6.62 -11.42 5.81
C SER A 67 -7.26 -12.67 6.39
N THR A 68 -6.44 -13.57 6.88
CA THR A 68 -6.87 -14.79 7.56
C THR A 68 -6.24 -14.90 8.94
N ALA A 69 -6.58 -15.92 9.69
CA ALA A 69 -5.93 -16.21 10.97
C ALA A 69 -4.43 -16.49 10.82
N ASP A 70 -4.04 -17.08 9.67
CA ASP A 70 -2.65 -17.49 9.41
C ASP A 70 -1.83 -16.43 8.68
N SER A 71 -2.50 -15.54 7.95
CA SER A 71 -1.85 -14.49 7.17
C SER A 71 -2.50 -13.12 7.41
N LYS A 72 -1.69 -12.17 7.85
CA LYS A 72 -2.16 -10.82 8.19
C LYS A 72 -2.68 -10.04 6.99
N TYR A 73 -2.06 -10.22 5.84
CA TYR A 73 -2.39 -9.49 4.61
C TYR A 73 -1.83 -10.21 3.40
N GLU A 74 -2.70 -10.56 2.47
CA GLU A 74 -2.34 -11.14 1.18
C GLU A 74 -3.05 -10.43 0.04
N LYS A 75 -2.31 -10.21 -1.02
CA LYS A 75 -2.81 -9.63 -2.26
C LYS A 75 -3.26 -10.73 -3.21
N TYR A 76 -4.34 -10.47 -3.92
CA TYR A 76 -4.83 -11.36 -4.97
C TYR A 76 -5.08 -10.57 -6.26
N LYS A 77 -4.26 -10.79 -7.27
CA LYS A 77 -4.30 -10.04 -8.52
C LYS A 77 -5.57 -10.35 -9.31
N PHE A 78 -6.11 -9.37 -10.01
CA PHE A 78 -7.26 -9.59 -10.89
C PHE A 78 -6.98 -10.57 -12.02
N ASP A 79 -5.77 -10.54 -12.59
CA ASP A 79 -5.35 -11.48 -13.64
C ASP A 79 -5.45 -12.92 -13.15
N THR A 80 -5.01 -13.20 -11.95
CA THR A 80 -5.12 -14.52 -11.31
C THR A 80 -6.59 -14.99 -11.22
N ILE A 81 -7.50 -14.08 -10.90
CA ILE A 81 -8.94 -14.38 -10.85
C ILE A 81 -9.50 -14.62 -12.27
N LEU A 82 -9.07 -13.81 -13.24
CA LEU A 82 -9.49 -13.99 -14.65
C LEU A 82 -9.02 -15.30 -15.24
N ASP A 83 -7.86 -15.79 -14.83
CA ASP A 83 -7.33 -17.11 -15.22
C ASP A 83 -8.03 -18.28 -14.51
N ASN A 84 -9.09 -17.99 -13.73
CA ASN A 84 -9.86 -18.94 -12.92
C ASN A 84 -9.04 -19.68 -11.85
N GLU A 85 -7.92 -19.12 -11.45
CA GLU A 85 -7.23 -19.53 -10.24
C GLU A 85 -7.93 -18.89 -9.04
N ASN A 86 -8.93 -19.57 -8.51
CA ASN A 86 -9.81 -19.01 -7.50
C ASN A 86 -9.31 -19.29 -6.09
N LEU A 87 -9.40 -18.27 -5.24
CA LEU A 87 -9.20 -18.40 -3.80
C LEU A 87 -10.32 -19.26 -3.20
N ASN A 88 -9.95 -20.15 -2.30
CA ASN A 88 -10.88 -20.92 -1.49
C ASN A 88 -10.21 -21.25 -0.14
N VAL A 89 -10.41 -20.40 0.84
CA VAL A 89 -9.75 -20.48 2.15
C VAL A 89 -10.78 -20.34 3.26
N SER A 90 -10.71 -21.24 4.25
CA SER A 90 -11.56 -21.17 5.43
C SER A 90 -10.79 -20.57 6.61
N THR A 91 -11.38 -19.58 7.26
CA THR A 91 -10.77 -18.87 8.39
C THR A 91 -11.82 -18.43 9.42
N LYS A 92 -11.43 -18.35 10.69
CA LYS A 92 -12.32 -17.84 11.74
C LYS A 92 -12.38 -16.31 11.78
N ASN A 93 -11.27 -15.66 11.49
CA ASN A 93 -11.15 -14.21 11.52
C ASN A 93 -10.59 -13.72 10.19
N GLY A 94 -10.70 -12.44 9.95
CA GLY A 94 -10.15 -11.81 8.78
C GLY A 94 -11.17 -10.97 8.04
N TRP A 95 -10.81 -10.60 6.85
CA TRP A 95 -11.61 -9.78 5.96
C TRP A 95 -11.23 -10.03 4.51
N VAL A 96 -12.12 -9.64 3.61
CA VAL A 96 -11.89 -9.61 2.16
C VAL A 96 -12.07 -8.19 1.67
N ALA A 97 -11.24 -7.76 0.73
CA ALA A 97 -11.22 -6.38 0.26
C ALA A 97 -10.97 -6.26 -1.24
N MET A 98 -11.44 -5.14 -1.80
CA MET A 98 -11.05 -4.63 -3.11
C MET A 98 -10.32 -3.30 -2.92
N LEU A 99 -9.11 -3.21 -3.47
CA LEU A 99 -8.20 -2.09 -3.28
C LEU A 99 -8.10 -1.24 -4.54
N GLN A 100 -8.14 0.06 -4.32
CA GLN A 100 -7.81 1.09 -5.30
C GLN A 100 -6.76 2.03 -4.69
N GLN A 101 -6.23 2.94 -5.49
CA GLN A 101 -5.17 3.84 -5.04
C GLN A 101 -5.49 4.58 -3.73
N TYR A 102 -6.71 5.12 -3.60
CA TYR A 102 -7.11 5.94 -2.46
C TYR A 102 -8.32 5.40 -1.71
N PHE A 103 -8.96 4.36 -2.24
CA PHE A 103 -10.19 3.81 -1.68
C PHE A 103 -10.06 2.32 -1.43
N THR A 104 -10.66 1.89 -0.35
CA THR A 104 -10.78 0.48 0.03
C THR A 104 -12.24 0.16 0.27
N THR A 105 -12.67 -0.99 -0.25
CA THR A 105 -13.95 -1.60 0.12
C THR A 105 -13.64 -2.94 0.76
N ALA A 106 -14.21 -3.24 1.90
CA ALA A 106 -13.93 -4.49 2.61
C ALA A 106 -15.15 -5.04 3.33
N TRP A 107 -15.34 -6.35 3.28
CA TRP A 107 -16.26 -7.06 4.14
C TRP A 107 -15.52 -7.69 5.31
N VAL A 108 -15.98 -7.40 6.51
CA VAL A 108 -15.47 -7.96 7.76
C VAL A 108 -16.58 -8.79 8.41
N PRO A 109 -16.52 -10.12 8.34
CA PRO A 109 -17.48 -10.98 9.05
C PRO A 109 -17.42 -10.75 10.56
N ARG A 110 -18.57 -10.68 11.21
CA ARG A 110 -18.69 -10.45 12.66
C ARG A 110 -19.35 -11.65 13.36
N ASN A 111 -19.04 -12.85 12.92
CA ASN A 111 -19.47 -14.08 13.56
C ASN A 111 -18.30 -14.77 14.26
N ASN A 112 -18.61 -15.68 15.18
CA ASN A 112 -17.62 -16.48 15.89
C ASN A 112 -17.27 -17.78 15.16
N GLY A 113 -17.89 -18.03 14.02
CA GLY A 113 -17.69 -19.22 13.21
C GLY A 113 -16.59 -19.09 12.17
N THR A 114 -16.41 -20.17 11.44
CA THR A 114 -15.52 -20.22 10.29
C THR A 114 -16.23 -19.63 9.08
N ASN A 115 -15.52 -18.78 8.33
CA ASN A 115 -15.98 -18.23 7.07
C ASN A 115 -15.13 -18.77 5.93
N ASN A 116 -15.73 -18.97 4.78
CA ASN A 116 -15.01 -19.30 3.56
C ASN A 116 -14.80 -18.05 2.72
N PHE A 117 -13.55 -17.73 2.43
CA PHE A 117 -13.16 -16.65 1.53
C PHE A 117 -12.92 -17.21 0.13
N TYR A 118 -13.50 -16.57 -0.86
CA TYR A 118 -13.45 -17.01 -2.24
C TYR A 118 -13.28 -15.84 -3.21
N THR A 119 -12.71 -16.13 -4.37
CA THR A 119 -12.71 -15.27 -5.55
C THR A 119 -13.48 -15.93 -6.66
N ALA A 120 -14.02 -15.15 -7.58
CA ALA A 120 -14.74 -15.65 -8.74
C ALA A 120 -14.54 -14.74 -9.96
N ASN A 121 -14.38 -15.38 -11.12
CA ASN A 121 -14.50 -14.72 -12.42
C ASN A 121 -15.98 -14.74 -12.83
N LEU A 122 -16.62 -13.59 -12.86
CA LEU A 122 -18.05 -13.45 -13.17
C LEU A 122 -18.32 -13.29 -14.68
N GLY A 123 -17.27 -13.35 -15.51
CA GLY A 123 -17.37 -13.09 -16.93
C GLY A 123 -17.33 -11.60 -17.28
N ASN A 124 -17.18 -11.29 -18.59
CA ASN A 124 -17.16 -9.92 -19.10
C ASN A 124 -16.13 -9.00 -18.41
N GLY A 125 -15.01 -9.57 -17.95
CA GLY A 125 -13.96 -8.83 -17.26
C GLY A 125 -14.33 -8.38 -15.83
N VAL A 126 -15.38 -8.95 -15.24
CA VAL A 126 -15.80 -8.67 -13.86
C VAL A 126 -15.24 -9.75 -12.95
N VAL A 127 -14.55 -9.32 -11.91
CA VAL A 127 -13.98 -10.17 -10.86
C VAL A 127 -14.63 -9.89 -9.53
N ALA A 128 -14.65 -10.89 -8.66
CA ALA A 128 -15.24 -10.80 -7.33
C ALA A 128 -14.35 -11.43 -6.27
N ILE A 129 -14.39 -10.87 -5.07
CA ILE A 129 -13.93 -11.50 -3.84
C ILE A 129 -15.05 -11.42 -2.80
N GLY A 130 -15.21 -12.45 -2.01
CA GLY A 130 -16.26 -12.47 -1.02
C GLY A 130 -16.01 -13.48 0.09
N TYR A 131 -16.92 -13.48 1.03
CA TYR A 131 -16.98 -14.47 2.10
C TYR A 131 -18.36 -15.11 2.18
N LYS A 132 -18.40 -16.32 2.67
CA LYS A 132 -19.61 -17.04 3.04
C LYS A 132 -19.43 -17.62 4.44
N SER A 133 -20.39 -17.36 5.33
CA SER A 133 -20.38 -17.94 6.67
C SER A 133 -20.79 -19.40 6.67
N GLN A 134 -20.41 -20.12 7.72
CA GLN A 134 -21.03 -21.42 7.97
C GLN A 134 -22.53 -21.26 8.21
N PRO A 135 -23.33 -22.26 7.83
CA PRO A 135 -24.77 -22.25 8.11
C PRO A 135 -25.03 -22.19 9.61
N VAL A 136 -26.03 -21.39 9.97
CA VAL A 136 -26.59 -21.29 11.31
C VAL A 136 -28.00 -21.85 11.28
N LEU A 137 -28.31 -22.72 12.24
CA LEU A 137 -29.63 -23.35 12.34
C LEU A 137 -30.51 -22.52 13.27
N VAL A 138 -31.58 -21.94 12.71
CA VAL A 138 -32.60 -21.19 13.46
C VAL A 138 -33.75 -22.11 13.77
N GLN A 139 -33.95 -22.41 15.05
CA GLN A 139 -35.04 -23.30 15.50
C GLN A 139 -36.43 -22.66 15.29
N PRO A 140 -37.48 -23.47 15.18
CA PRO A 140 -38.84 -22.96 15.09
C PRO A 140 -39.17 -21.97 16.22
N GLY A 141 -39.78 -20.84 15.84
CA GLY A 141 -40.16 -19.78 16.78
C GLY A 141 -38.99 -18.93 17.30
N GLN A 142 -37.75 -19.25 16.95
CA GLN A 142 -36.61 -18.47 17.37
C GLN A 142 -36.20 -17.40 16.36
N THR A 143 -35.50 -16.38 16.87
CA THR A 143 -34.92 -15.32 16.07
C THR A 143 -33.40 -15.34 16.28
N ASP A 144 -32.66 -15.38 15.20
CA ASP A 144 -31.21 -15.31 15.22
C ASP A 144 -30.71 -14.04 14.51
N LYS A 145 -29.55 -13.54 14.94
CA LYS A 145 -28.94 -12.32 14.41
C LYS A 145 -27.58 -12.63 13.82
N LEU A 146 -27.39 -12.19 12.58
CA LEU A 146 -26.12 -12.32 11.85
C LEU A 146 -25.61 -10.92 11.55
N GLN A 147 -24.32 -10.69 11.73
CA GLN A 147 -23.73 -9.37 11.57
C GLN A 147 -22.46 -9.41 10.73
N SER A 148 -22.24 -8.34 9.99
CA SER A 148 -21.00 -8.05 9.29
C SER A 148 -20.77 -6.55 9.22
N THR A 149 -19.53 -6.15 8.98
CA THR A 149 -19.16 -4.75 8.77
C THR A 149 -18.65 -4.58 7.36
N LEU A 150 -19.16 -3.56 6.67
CA LEU A 150 -18.68 -3.14 5.37
C LEU A 150 -17.92 -1.83 5.52
N TRP A 151 -16.65 -1.82 5.14
CA TRP A 151 -15.88 -0.59 4.95
C TRP A 151 -16.06 -0.12 3.51
N VAL A 152 -16.47 1.12 3.31
CA VAL A 152 -16.56 1.78 2.01
C VAL A 152 -16.05 3.20 2.16
N GLY A 153 -14.82 3.45 1.78
CA GLY A 153 -14.29 4.79 1.95
C GLY A 153 -12.83 4.94 1.59
N PRO A 154 -12.28 6.13 1.86
CA PRO A 154 -10.88 6.40 1.65
C PRO A 154 -10.02 5.51 2.55
N ALA A 155 -8.83 5.17 2.05
CA ALA A 155 -7.88 4.30 2.73
C ALA A 155 -7.17 5.03 3.88
N ILE A 156 -7.90 5.42 4.90
CA ILE A 156 -7.38 6.09 6.10
C ILE A 156 -6.97 5.03 7.11
N GLN A 157 -5.67 4.85 7.30
CA GLN A 157 -5.10 3.75 8.08
C GLN A 157 -5.68 3.63 9.50
N ASP A 158 -5.73 4.72 10.26
CA ASP A 158 -6.20 4.68 11.65
C ASP A 158 -7.66 4.26 11.76
N LYS A 159 -8.51 4.75 10.87
CA LYS A 159 -9.93 4.41 10.83
C LYS A 159 -10.16 2.96 10.42
N MET A 160 -9.37 2.47 9.46
CA MET A 160 -9.42 1.07 9.03
C MET A 160 -8.91 0.12 10.11
N ALA A 161 -7.83 0.46 10.80
CA ALA A 161 -7.28 -0.33 11.90
C ALA A 161 -8.30 -0.46 13.07
N ALA A 162 -9.10 0.55 13.31
CA ALA A 162 -10.18 0.52 14.32
C ALA A 162 -11.35 -0.40 13.91
N VAL A 163 -11.54 -0.66 12.63
CA VAL A 163 -12.63 -1.51 12.12
C VAL A 163 -12.25 -2.99 12.16
N ALA A 164 -11.05 -3.33 11.70
CA ALA A 164 -10.58 -4.71 11.68
C ALA A 164 -9.06 -4.78 11.80
N PRO A 165 -8.52 -5.80 12.48
CA PRO A 165 -7.07 -6.03 12.53
C PRO A 165 -6.50 -6.18 11.13
N HIS A 166 -5.38 -5.52 10.89
CA HIS A 166 -4.61 -5.57 9.63
C HIS A 166 -5.30 -4.96 8.39
N LEU A 167 -6.49 -4.37 8.52
CA LEU A 167 -7.14 -3.67 7.42
C LEU A 167 -6.37 -2.41 6.99
N ASP A 168 -5.64 -1.80 7.91
CA ASP A 168 -4.71 -0.69 7.66
C ASP A 168 -3.54 -1.07 6.73
N LEU A 169 -3.18 -2.35 6.66
CA LEU A 169 -2.14 -2.85 5.76
C LEU A 169 -2.54 -2.77 4.27
N THR A 170 -3.81 -2.55 3.97
CA THR A 170 -4.30 -2.30 2.61
C THR A 170 -3.82 -0.98 2.02
N VAL A 171 -3.35 -0.04 2.84
CA VAL A 171 -2.55 1.10 2.38
C VAL A 171 -1.15 0.59 2.06
N ASP A 172 -0.94 0.30 0.79
CA ASP A 172 0.25 -0.40 0.33
C ASP A 172 1.28 0.60 -0.21
N TYR A 173 2.41 0.67 0.48
CA TYR A 173 3.57 1.46 0.07
C TYR A 173 4.57 0.66 -0.77
N GLY A 174 4.18 -0.53 -1.23
CA GLY A 174 5.04 -1.43 -1.99
C GLY A 174 6.10 -2.12 -1.12
N TRP A 175 7.18 -2.54 -1.76
CA TRP A 175 8.26 -3.28 -1.09
C TRP A 175 9.07 -2.46 -0.09
N LEU A 176 9.00 -1.12 -0.17
CA LEU A 176 9.67 -0.19 0.77
C LEU A 176 8.78 0.21 1.95
N TRP A 177 7.74 -0.55 2.26
CA TRP A 177 6.80 -0.27 3.35
C TRP A 177 7.49 -0.05 4.71
N PHE A 178 8.57 -0.75 4.97
CA PHE A 178 9.33 -0.64 6.22
C PHE A 178 10.04 0.71 6.40
N ILE A 179 10.25 1.48 5.32
CA ILE A 179 10.74 2.86 5.35
C ILE A 179 9.56 3.83 5.28
N SER A 180 8.58 3.56 4.42
CA SER A 180 7.44 4.45 4.18
C SER A 180 6.53 4.59 5.40
N GLN A 181 6.28 3.52 6.13
CA GLN A 181 5.44 3.54 7.33
C GLN A 181 5.99 4.45 8.44
N PRO A 182 7.27 4.36 8.85
CA PRO A 182 7.84 5.29 9.81
C PRO A 182 7.82 6.75 9.32
N LEU A 183 8.07 6.98 8.04
CA LEU A 183 8.01 8.32 7.44
C LEU A 183 6.58 8.90 7.50
N PHE A 184 5.57 8.09 7.21
CA PHE A 184 4.19 8.53 7.33
C PHE A 184 3.78 8.83 8.76
N LYS A 185 4.19 8.01 9.73
CA LYS A 185 3.97 8.27 11.15
C LYS A 185 4.62 9.57 11.60
N LEU A 186 5.86 9.82 11.15
CA LEU A 186 6.56 11.07 11.42
C LEU A 186 5.84 12.26 10.77
N LEU A 187 5.39 12.13 9.54
CA LEU A 187 4.62 13.17 8.85
C LEU A 187 3.31 13.49 9.57
N LYS A 188 2.58 12.49 10.03
CA LYS A 188 1.37 12.68 10.86
C LYS A 188 1.67 13.37 12.17
N PHE A 189 2.75 12.98 12.83
CA PHE A 189 3.20 13.60 14.06
C PHE A 189 3.47 15.09 13.85
N ILE A 190 4.20 15.45 12.80
CA ILE A 190 4.47 16.84 12.44
C ILE A 190 3.17 17.60 12.13
N HIS A 191 2.27 16.96 11.36
CA HIS A 191 0.97 17.54 11.03
C HIS A 191 0.12 17.81 12.26
N SER A 192 0.20 16.99 13.30
CA SER A 192 -0.54 17.21 14.55
C SER A 192 -0.20 18.54 15.24
N PHE A 193 1.00 19.06 15.03
CA PHE A 193 1.43 20.36 15.53
C PHE A 193 1.16 21.51 14.58
N LEU A 194 1.39 21.29 13.28
CA LEU A 194 1.33 22.35 12.27
C LEU A 194 -0.07 22.53 11.67
N GLY A 195 -0.91 21.50 11.72
CA GLY A 195 -2.25 21.53 11.16
C GLY A 195 -2.32 21.68 9.63
N ASN A 196 -1.18 21.64 8.94
CA ASN A 196 -1.07 21.82 7.50
C ASN A 196 -0.15 20.78 6.89
N TRP A 197 -0.65 20.04 5.92
CA TRP A 197 0.10 18.95 5.28
C TRP A 197 1.27 19.45 4.44
N GLY A 198 1.11 20.56 3.75
CA GLY A 198 2.17 21.14 2.91
C GLY A 198 3.38 21.58 3.74
N PHE A 199 3.16 22.31 4.82
CA PHE A 199 4.23 22.68 5.76
C PHE A 199 4.84 21.45 6.44
N SER A 200 4.04 20.43 6.73
CA SER A 200 4.53 19.17 7.29
C SER A 200 5.48 18.44 6.33
N ILE A 201 5.21 18.46 5.04
CA ILE A 201 6.10 17.91 3.99
C ILE A 201 7.42 18.67 3.95
N ILE A 202 7.38 20.00 4.05
CA ILE A 202 8.59 20.83 4.09
C ILE A 202 9.44 20.46 5.31
N VAL A 203 8.83 20.36 6.48
CA VAL A 203 9.54 20.03 7.73
C VAL A 203 10.13 18.62 7.69
N ILE A 204 9.38 17.62 7.21
CA ILE A 204 9.93 16.25 7.09
C ILE A 204 11.08 16.18 6.10
N THR A 205 11.03 16.98 5.03
CA THR A 205 12.14 17.09 4.07
C THR A 205 13.39 17.64 4.74
N PHE A 206 13.29 18.67 5.55
CA PHE A 206 14.41 19.19 6.35
C PHE A 206 14.96 18.15 7.31
N ILE A 207 14.10 17.42 8.01
CA ILE A 207 14.51 16.37 8.96
C ILE A 207 15.25 15.25 8.25
N VAL A 208 14.71 14.73 7.15
CA VAL A 208 15.33 13.65 6.37
C VAL A 208 16.68 14.12 5.79
N ARG A 209 16.74 15.32 5.23
CA ARG A 209 17.99 15.90 4.71
C ARG A 209 19.01 16.14 5.82
N GLY A 210 18.58 16.58 6.99
CA GLY A 210 19.46 16.75 8.16
C GLY A 210 20.06 15.44 8.64
N ILE A 211 19.27 14.38 8.71
CA ILE A 211 19.75 13.04 9.08
C ILE A 211 20.74 12.50 8.03
N MET A 212 20.52 12.79 6.76
CA MET A 212 21.37 12.35 5.65
C MET A 212 22.55 13.28 5.37
N TYR A 213 22.69 14.37 6.11
CA TYR A 213 23.78 15.35 5.92
C TYR A 213 25.19 14.73 5.94
N PRO A 214 25.55 13.84 6.89
CA PRO A 214 26.89 13.22 6.89
C PRO A 214 27.17 12.45 5.60
N LEU A 215 26.20 11.71 5.07
CA LEU A 215 26.31 11.00 3.80
C LEU A 215 26.48 11.94 2.62
N THR A 216 25.68 13.00 2.57
CA THR A 216 25.74 14.03 1.52
C THR A 216 27.09 14.75 1.54
N LYS A 217 27.60 15.10 2.74
CA LYS A 217 28.93 15.69 2.91
C LYS A 217 30.03 14.77 2.39
N ALA A 218 29.99 13.48 2.72
CA ALA A 218 30.93 12.49 2.22
C ALA A 218 30.89 12.38 0.70
N GLN A 219 29.71 12.39 0.09
CA GLN A 219 29.51 12.36 -1.35
C GLN A 219 30.16 13.57 -2.04
N TYR A 220 29.87 14.78 -1.59
CA TYR A 220 30.43 16.00 -2.17
C TYR A 220 31.95 16.08 -1.98
N THR A 221 32.47 15.64 -0.83
CA THR A 221 33.90 15.58 -0.58
C THR A 221 34.58 14.60 -1.54
N SER A 222 34.04 13.42 -1.76
CA SER A 222 34.56 12.45 -2.73
C SER A 222 34.52 12.97 -4.15
N MET A 223 33.40 13.61 -4.55
CA MET A 223 33.28 14.22 -5.88
C MET A 223 34.29 15.36 -6.09
N ALA A 224 34.51 16.20 -5.08
CA ALA A 224 35.51 17.27 -5.14
C ALA A 224 36.92 16.71 -5.32
N LYS A 225 37.28 15.67 -4.57
CA LYS A 225 38.56 14.96 -4.71
C LYS A 225 38.74 14.36 -6.11
N MET A 226 37.69 13.74 -6.65
CA MET A 226 37.73 13.19 -8.02
C MET A 226 37.92 14.29 -9.07
N ARG A 227 37.32 15.46 -8.92
CA ARG A 227 37.50 16.61 -9.81
C ARG A 227 38.95 17.12 -9.77
N MET A 228 39.57 17.14 -8.60
CA MET A 228 40.98 17.54 -8.47
C MET A 228 41.95 16.55 -9.14
N LEU A 229 41.55 15.28 -9.27
CA LEU A 229 42.33 14.25 -9.95
C LEU A 229 42.14 14.24 -11.48
N GLN A 230 41.16 14.93 -12.01
CA GLN A 230 40.88 14.96 -13.46
C GLN A 230 42.08 15.33 -14.32
N PRO A 231 42.89 16.39 -14.00
CA PRO A 231 44.08 16.69 -14.77
C PRO A 231 45.10 15.56 -14.80
N LYS A 232 45.30 14.87 -13.67
CA LYS A 232 46.19 13.71 -13.58
C LYS A 232 45.69 12.52 -14.40
N ILE A 233 44.37 12.28 -14.39
CA ILE A 233 43.75 11.22 -15.20
C ILE A 233 43.89 11.54 -16.69
N GLN A 234 43.71 12.79 -17.09
CA GLN A 234 43.85 13.21 -18.48
C GLN A 234 45.30 13.05 -18.98
N ALA A 235 46.28 13.48 -18.19
CA ALA A 235 47.68 13.30 -18.48
C ALA A 235 48.08 11.81 -18.59
N MET A 236 47.49 10.96 -17.76
CA MET A 236 47.67 9.51 -17.81
C MET A 236 47.10 8.91 -19.09
N ARG A 237 45.90 9.34 -19.51
CA ARG A 237 45.25 8.89 -20.75
C ARG A 237 46.07 9.29 -21.99
N GLU A 238 46.56 10.49 -22.04
CA GLU A 238 47.41 10.97 -23.12
C GLU A 238 48.74 10.18 -23.20
N ARG A 239 49.31 9.80 -22.06
CA ARG A 239 50.55 9.03 -22.00
C ARG A 239 50.38 7.57 -22.42
N LEU A 240 49.28 6.94 -22.08
CA LEU A 240 49.05 5.51 -22.31
C LEU A 240 48.32 5.21 -23.63
N GLY A 241 47.78 6.22 -24.31
CA GLY A 241 47.08 6.06 -25.59
C GLY A 241 45.94 5.05 -25.53
N ASP A 242 45.92 4.11 -26.48
CA ASP A 242 44.80 3.16 -26.63
C ASP A 242 44.86 1.91 -25.72
N ASP A 243 45.87 1.80 -24.85
CA ASP A 243 45.97 0.65 -23.94
C ASP A 243 45.00 0.76 -22.75
N LYS A 244 43.78 0.33 -22.97
CA LYS A 244 42.68 0.41 -21.98
C LYS A 244 42.97 -0.38 -20.71
N GLN A 245 43.69 -1.51 -20.82
CA GLN A 245 43.99 -2.37 -19.69
C GLN A 245 45.00 -1.68 -18.74
N ARG A 246 46.03 -1.06 -19.29
CA ARG A 246 47.04 -0.34 -18.56
C ARG A 246 46.50 0.96 -17.96
N GLN A 247 45.60 1.64 -18.70
CA GLN A 247 44.86 2.82 -18.19
C GLN A 247 44.00 2.46 -16.96
N SER A 248 43.30 1.32 -16.99
CA SER A 248 42.48 0.86 -15.87
C SER A 248 43.34 0.54 -14.63
N GLN A 249 44.48 -0.13 -14.82
CA GLN A 249 45.39 -0.47 -13.73
C GLN A 249 46.03 0.76 -13.10
N GLU A 250 46.54 1.70 -13.90
CA GLU A 250 47.14 2.94 -13.40
C GLU A 250 46.11 3.87 -12.76
N MET A 251 44.87 3.88 -13.26
CA MET A 251 43.77 4.63 -12.66
C MET A 251 43.43 4.12 -11.24
N MET A 252 43.37 2.78 -11.07
CA MET A 252 43.20 2.17 -9.75
C MET A 252 44.37 2.48 -8.81
N ALA A 253 45.60 2.44 -9.32
CA ALA A 253 46.79 2.80 -8.55
C ALA A 253 46.80 4.28 -8.13
N LEU A 254 46.36 5.18 -9.01
CA LEU A 254 46.23 6.60 -8.73
C LEU A 254 45.20 6.88 -7.64
N TYR A 255 44.02 6.25 -7.71
CA TYR A 255 42.98 6.35 -6.68
C TYR A 255 43.49 5.86 -5.32
N LYS A 256 44.27 4.77 -5.31
CA LYS A 256 44.88 4.21 -4.10
C LYS A 256 45.92 5.13 -3.51
N ALA A 257 46.77 5.71 -4.35
CA ALA A 257 47.85 6.64 -3.94
C ALA A 257 47.28 7.94 -3.34
N GLU A 258 46.22 8.48 -3.91
CA GLU A 258 45.57 9.72 -3.46
C GLU A 258 44.52 9.48 -2.37
N LYS A 259 44.35 8.23 -1.93
CA LYS A 259 43.32 7.82 -0.92
C LYS A 259 41.92 8.26 -1.29
N VAL A 260 41.57 8.21 -2.56
CA VAL A 260 40.24 8.50 -3.08
C VAL A 260 39.54 7.20 -3.42
N ASN A 261 38.36 6.98 -2.84
CA ASN A 261 37.53 5.84 -3.20
C ASN A 261 36.58 6.25 -4.34
N PRO A 262 36.72 5.69 -5.57
CA PRO A 262 35.82 6.00 -6.67
C PRO A 262 34.36 5.59 -6.38
N LEU A 263 34.16 4.59 -5.50
CA LEU A 263 32.83 4.17 -5.04
C LEU A 263 32.27 5.07 -3.95
N GLY A 264 33.10 5.88 -3.30
CA GLY A 264 32.66 6.77 -2.22
C GLY A 264 31.70 7.89 -2.66
N GLY A 265 31.70 8.24 -3.94
CA GLY A 265 30.74 9.19 -4.52
C GLY A 265 29.40 8.54 -4.91
N CYS A 266 29.40 7.24 -5.22
CA CYS A 266 28.20 6.49 -5.63
C CYS A 266 27.48 5.84 -4.46
N PHE A 267 28.18 5.44 -3.41
CA PHE A 267 27.63 4.74 -2.25
C PHE A 267 26.54 5.53 -1.51
N PRO A 268 26.72 6.83 -1.20
CA PRO A 268 25.66 7.64 -0.60
C PRO A 268 24.44 7.74 -1.49
N LEU A 269 24.59 7.80 -2.81
CA LEU A 269 23.48 7.83 -3.76
C LEU A 269 22.66 6.53 -3.71
N ILE A 270 23.34 5.37 -3.62
CA ILE A 270 22.69 4.06 -3.51
C ILE A 270 21.88 3.96 -2.22
N ILE A 271 22.34 4.54 -1.12
CA ILE A 271 21.60 4.58 0.15
C ILE A 271 20.44 5.59 0.09
N GLN A 272 20.61 6.71 -0.59
CA GLN A 272 19.57 7.74 -0.71
C GLN A 272 18.40 7.32 -1.60
N MET A 273 18.64 6.57 -2.68
CA MET A 273 17.62 6.16 -3.63
C MET A 273 16.43 5.43 -2.98
N PRO A 274 16.62 4.40 -2.12
CA PRO A 274 15.51 3.74 -1.45
C PRO A 274 14.70 4.68 -0.56
N ILE A 275 15.34 5.63 0.11
CA ILE A 275 14.67 6.61 0.99
C ILE A 275 13.79 7.55 0.18
N PHE A 276 14.27 8.05 -0.96
CA PHE A 276 13.47 8.89 -1.85
C PHE A 276 12.31 8.13 -2.49
N LEU A 277 12.54 6.89 -2.92
CA LEU A 277 11.47 6.04 -3.43
C LEU A 277 10.41 5.75 -2.37
N ALA A 278 10.82 5.46 -1.13
CA ALA A 278 9.91 5.26 -0.02
C ALA A 278 9.09 6.51 0.29
N LEU A 279 9.70 7.69 0.27
CA LEU A 279 9.02 8.97 0.43
C LEU A 279 8.03 9.22 -0.71
N TYR A 280 8.41 8.94 -1.94
CA TYR A 280 7.56 9.05 -3.11
C TYR A 280 6.31 8.15 -3.00
N TYR A 281 6.49 6.87 -2.66
CA TYR A 281 5.39 5.94 -2.45
C TYR A 281 4.48 6.37 -1.31
N MET A 282 5.04 6.85 -0.21
CA MET A 282 4.28 7.36 0.92
C MET A 282 3.40 8.55 0.50
N LEU A 283 3.96 9.52 -0.19
CA LEU A 283 3.22 10.71 -0.63
C LEU A 283 2.14 10.38 -1.67
N MET A 284 2.44 9.48 -2.61
CA MET A 284 1.47 9.04 -3.61
C MET A 284 0.33 8.18 -3.05
N GLY A 285 0.63 7.34 -2.07
CA GLY A 285 -0.32 6.40 -1.48
C GLY A 285 -1.18 7.00 -0.37
N SER A 286 -0.85 8.19 0.13
CA SER A 286 -1.55 8.82 1.25
C SER A 286 -2.76 9.62 0.77
N VAL A 287 -3.95 9.14 1.08
CA VAL A 287 -5.21 9.81 0.76
C VAL A 287 -5.36 11.15 1.49
N GLU A 288 -4.77 11.27 2.67
CA GLU A 288 -4.81 12.45 3.52
C GLU A 288 -4.16 13.68 2.88
N LEU A 289 -3.21 13.47 1.96
CA LEU A 289 -2.52 14.54 1.23
C LEU A 289 -3.28 15.00 -0.01
N ARG A 290 -4.23 14.19 -0.49
CA ARG A 290 -4.97 14.51 -1.69
C ARG A 290 -5.92 15.68 -1.45
N GLN A 291 -5.79 16.72 -2.29
CA GLN A 291 -6.57 17.94 -2.17
C GLN A 291 -6.46 18.63 -0.80
N ALA A 292 -5.33 18.41 -0.10
CA ALA A 292 -5.07 19.11 1.14
C ALA A 292 -4.69 20.58 0.86
N PRO A 293 -5.31 21.55 1.55
CA PRO A 293 -4.95 22.94 1.37
C PRO A 293 -3.53 23.20 1.88
N PHE A 294 -2.83 24.12 1.23
CA PHE A 294 -1.48 24.50 1.64
C PHE A 294 -1.40 25.97 2.03
N ALA A 295 -1.26 26.86 1.08
CA ALA A 295 -1.11 28.28 1.30
C ALA A 295 -1.50 29.08 0.07
N LEU A 296 -1.89 30.34 0.24
CA LEU A 296 -2.25 31.29 -0.82
C LEU A 296 -3.40 30.75 -1.70
N TRP A 297 -3.13 30.43 -2.95
CA TRP A 297 -4.12 29.94 -3.93
C TRP A 297 -4.26 28.42 -3.99
N ILE A 298 -3.49 27.70 -3.18
CA ILE A 298 -3.60 26.23 -3.11
C ILE A 298 -4.60 25.86 -2.00
N HIS A 299 -5.81 25.53 -2.42
CA HIS A 299 -6.94 25.20 -1.57
C HIS A 299 -7.32 23.73 -1.68
#